data_1a071df9bde152295fabbb487dff0b4d
#
_entry.id   1a071df9bde152295fabbb487dff0b4d
#
_cell.length_a   1.000
_cell.length_b   1.000
_cell.length_c   1.000
_cell.angle_alpha   90.00
_cell.angle_beta   90.00
_cell.angle_gamma   90.00
#
_symmetry.space_group_name_H-M   'P 1'
#
loop_
_entity.id
_entity.type
_entity.pdbx_description
1 polymer ?
#
loop_
_entity_poly.entity_id
_entity_poly.type
_entity_poly.pdbx_seq_one_letter_code
_entity_poly.pdbx_strand_id
1 'polypeptide(L)'
;MIWLETVEDNLKVKPIIYTSGGFWRSKMIAGHFSNVEPFAGYPLWLAQWGFTMPRPLFPFAMPAFWQYSQVGRLPGIRTHVDLNYFMGGDIEMLQYMCLNEPKKEPKDWAR
;
A
#
# COMPACT_ATOMS: atom_id res chain seq x y z
N MET A 1 -12.42 4.79 -8.63
CA MET A 1 -11.40 5.49 -9.47
C MET A 1 -11.41 7.00 -9.30
N ILE A 2 -12.57 7.64 -9.33
CA ILE A 2 -12.64 9.11 -9.21
C ILE A 2 -11.95 9.60 -7.94
N TRP A 3 -12.16 8.93 -6.81
CA TRP A 3 -11.52 9.32 -5.56
C TRP A 3 -9.98 9.24 -5.64
N LEU A 4 -9.47 8.13 -6.19
CA LEU A 4 -8.02 7.93 -6.31
C LEU A 4 -7.39 8.97 -7.24
N GLU A 5 -8.03 9.24 -8.36
CA GLU A 5 -7.55 10.23 -9.33
C GLU A 5 -7.59 11.64 -8.73
N THR A 6 -8.64 11.95 -7.98
CA THR A 6 -8.77 13.25 -7.32
C THR A 6 -7.66 13.44 -6.28
N VAL A 7 -7.39 12.42 -5.47
CA VAL A 7 -6.31 12.48 -4.48
C VAL A 7 -4.96 12.65 -5.16
N GLU A 8 -4.71 11.87 -6.20
CA GLU A 8 -3.47 11.96 -6.94
C GLU A 8 -3.27 13.35 -7.55
N ASP A 9 -4.33 13.90 -8.16
CA ASP A 9 -4.26 15.21 -8.80
C ASP A 9 -4.01 16.33 -7.79
N ASN A 10 -4.62 16.24 -6.62
CA ASN A 10 -4.47 17.27 -5.61
C ASN A 10 -3.16 17.17 -4.84
N LEU A 11 -2.71 15.97 -4.52
CA LEU A 11 -1.49 15.76 -3.73
C LEU A 11 -0.26 15.52 -4.58
N LYS A 12 -0.42 15.27 -5.88
CA LYS A 12 0.68 14.95 -6.79
C LYS A 12 1.46 13.70 -6.38
N VAL A 13 0.79 12.81 -5.66
CA VAL A 13 1.35 11.53 -5.20
C VAL A 13 0.27 10.46 -5.41
N LYS A 14 0.67 9.29 -5.89
CA LYS A 14 -0.27 8.18 -6.05
C LYS A 14 -0.68 7.64 -4.68
N PRO A 15 -1.98 7.53 -4.41
CA PRO A 15 -2.45 6.82 -3.22
C PRO A 15 -2.04 5.35 -3.26
N ILE A 16 -1.90 4.75 -2.10
CA ILE A 16 -1.65 3.31 -1.95
C ILE A 16 -2.98 2.64 -1.66
N ILE A 17 -3.28 1.57 -2.37
CA ILE A 17 -4.51 0.79 -2.13
C ILE A 17 -4.20 -0.29 -1.12
N TYR A 18 -4.92 -0.27 0.01
CA TYR A 18 -4.85 -1.30 1.04
C TYR A 18 -6.04 -2.24 0.92
N THR A 19 -5.79 -3.53 0.78
CA THR A 19 -6.86 -4.52 0.70
C THR A 19 -6.34 -5.92 1.07
N SER A 20 -7.26 -6.84 1.28
CA SER A 20 -6.96 -8.28 1.36
C SER A 20 -7.30 -8.96 0.04
N GLY A 21 -6.66 -10.09 -0.23
CA GLY A 21 -6.96 -10.85 -1.44
C GLY A 21 -8.41 -11.33 -1.48
N GLY A 22 -8.94 -11.77 -0.32
CA GLY A 22 -10.32 -12.23 -0.25
C GLY A 22 -11.33 -11.13 -0.56
N PHE A 23 -11.15 -9.96 0.04
CA PHE A 23 -12.04 -8.83 -0.24
C PHE A 23 -11.94 -8.43 -1.72
N TRP A 24 -10.74 -8.30 -2.24
CA TRP A 24 -10.52 -7.88 -3.62
C TRP A 24 -11.18 -8.83 -4.61
N ARG A 25 -10.95 -10.13 -4.46
CA ARG A 25 -11.49 -11.12 -5.38
C ARG A 25 -13.01 -11.20 -5.31
N SER A 26 -13.58 -11.16 -4.10
CA SER A 26 -15.02 -11.33 -3.94
C SER A 26 -15.83 -10.07 -4.21
N LYS A 27 -15.29 -8.90 -3.90
CA LYS A 27 -16.02 -7.64 -4.00
C LYS A 27 -15.66 -6.81 -5.21
N MET A 28 -14.43 -6.87 -5.64
CA MET A 28 -13.96 -6.05 -6.75
C MET A 28 -13.97 -6.81 -8.07
N ILE A 29 -13.41 -8.02 -8.10
CA ILE A 29 -13.34 -8.81 -9.35
C ILE A 29 -14.67 -9.47 -9.64
N ALA A 30 -15.22 -10.22 -8.69
CA ALA A 30 -16.43 -11.01 -8.91
C ALA A 30 -17.73 -10.23 -8.68
N GLY A 31 -17.65 -9.09 -8.00
CA GLY A 31 -18.82 -8.41 -7.48
C GLY A 31 -19.32 -7.26 -8.34
N HIS A 32 -18.75 -6.10 -8.18
CA HIS A 32 -19.42 -4.86 -8.58
C HIS A 32 -18.71 -4.02 -9.62
N PHE A 33 -17.47 -4.35 -9.95
CA PHE A 33 -16.71 -3.56 -10.91
C PHE A 33 -16.57 -4.30 -12.22
N SER A 34 -16.97 -3.65 -13.30
CA SER A 34 -16.84 -4.22 -14.65
C SER A 34 -15.40 -4.30 -15.12
N ASN A 35 -14.53 -3.44 -14.57
CA ASN A 35 -13.11 -3.41 -14.95
C ASN A 35 -12.26 -2.91 -13.80
N VAL A 36 -11.36 -3.76 -13.31
CA VAL A 36 -10.43 -3.41 -12.24
C VAL A 36 -9.03 -3.05 -12.76
N GLU A 37 -8.78 -3.18 -14.05
CA GLU A 37 -7.47 -2.92 -14.64
C GLU A 37 -6.92 -1.51 -14.34
N PRO A 38 -7.74 -0.44 -14.32
CA PRO A 38 -7.21 0.88 -13.98
C PRO A 38 -6.53 0.98 -12.62
N PHE A 39 -6.86 0.09 -11.69
CA PHE A 39 -6.22 0.08 -10.37
C PHE A 39 -4.76 -0.38 -10.42
N ALA A 40 -4.34 -1.03 -11.51
CA ALA A 40 -2.96 -1.51 -11.65
C ALA A 40 -1.92 -0.38 -11.60
N GLY A 41 -2.33 0.85 -11.86
CA GLY A 41 -1.45 2.00 -11.79
C GLY A 41 -1.11 2.46 -10.37
N TYR A 42 -1.74 1.88 -9.36
CA TYR A 42 -1.56 2.27 -7.96
C TYR A 42 -0.80 1.21 -7.18
N PRO A 43 0.07 1.63 -6.24
CA PRO A 43 0.76 0.65 -5.39
C PRO A 43 -0.24 -0.11 -4.52
N LEU A 44 0.07 -1.36 -4.25
CA LEU A 44 -0.76 -2.22 -3.43
C LEU A 44 -0.11 -2.46 -2.07
N TRP A 45 -0.89 -2.29 -1.03
CA TRP A 45 -0.56 -2.74 0.33
C TRP A 45 -1.50 -3.89 0.65
N LEU A 46 -0.96 -5.11 0.59
CA LEU A 46 -1.76 -6.33 0.69
C LEU A 46 -1.74 -6.87 2.11
N ALA A 47 -2.92 -7.09 2.67
CA ALA A 47 -3.08 -7.85 3.91
C ALA A 47 -3.27 -9.34 3.57
N GLN A 48 -2.27 -10.13 3.93
CA GLN A 48 -2.30 -11.58 3.81
C GLN A 48 -1.51 -12.15 4.98
N TRP A 49 -2.20 -12.56 6.02
CA TRP A 49 -1.57 -12.97 7.26
C TRP A 49 -1.04 -14.39 7.16
N GLY A 50 0.19 -14.58 7.62
CA GLY A 50 0.88 -15.86 7.61
C GLY A 50 2.30 -15.74 7.07
N PHE A 51 2.91 -16.89 6.80
CA PHE A 51 4.29 -16.94 6.36
C PHE A 51 4.45 -17.25 4.87
N THR A 52 3.34 -17.47 4.18
CA THR A 52 3.38 -17.77 2.74
C THR A 52 3.47 -16.47 1.96
N MET A 53 4.47 -16.38 1.10
CA MET A 53 4.65 -15.23 0.21
C MET A 53 3.39 -15.00 -0.60
N PRO A 54 2.89 -13.76 -0.67
CA PRO A 54 1.69 -13.47 -1.44
C PRO A 54 1.88 -13.74 -2.92
N ARG A 55 0.82 -14.23 -3.56
CA ARG A 55 0.75 -14.30 -5.02
C ARG A 55 0.27 -12.96 -5.57
N PRO A 56 0.63 -12.64 -6.81
CA PRO A 56 0.08 -11.45 -7.44
C PRO A 56 -1.45 -11.44 -7.40
N LEU A 57 -2.01 -10.28 -7.12
CA LEU A 57 -3.46 -10.06 -7.05
C LEU A 57 -3.87 -9.22 -8.24
N PHE A 58 -4.59 -9.83 -9.19
CA PHE A 58 -5.01 -9.10 -10.40
C PHE A 58 -5.85 -7.86 -10.02
N PRO A 59 -5.60 -6.68 -10.61
CA PRO A 59 -4.70 -6.38 -11.73
C PRO A 59 -3.29 -5.94 -11.31
N PHE A 60 -2.99 -5.98 -10.02
CA PHE A 60 -1.73 -5.49 -9.50
C PHE A 60 -0.58 -6.44 -9.87
N ALA A 61 0.62 -5.87 -9.95
CA ALA A 61 1.85 -6.66 -9.94
C ALA A 61 2.10 -7.16 -8.51
N MET A 62 3.36 -7.29 -8.08
CA MET A 62 3.63 -7.63 -6.69
C MET A 62 3.23 -6.49 -5.77
N PRO A 63 2.78 -6.77 -4.54
CA PRO A 63 2.48 -5.70 -3.60
C PRO A 63 3.74 -4.92 -3.24
N ALA A 64 3.57 -3.61 -3.02
CA ALA A 64 4.66 -2.78 -2.48
C ALA A 64 4.85 -3.04 -0.99
N PHE A 65 3.75 -3.26 -0.27
CA PHE A 65 3.76 -3.57 1.16
C PHE A 65 2.94 -4.84 1.40
N TRP A 66 3.45 -5.70 2.28
CA TRP A 66 2.75 -6.90 2.70
C TRP A 66 2.55 -6.89 4.21
N GLN A 67 1.29 -6.72 4.66
CA GLN A 67 0.95 -6.89 6.06
C GLN A 67 0.81 -8.39 6.33
N TYR A 68 1.81 -8.96 7.00
CA TYR A 68 1.84 -10.41 7.21
C TYR A 68 1.30 -10.82 8.57
N SER A 69 1.07 -9.86 9.48
CA SER A 69 0.52 -10.15 10.80
C SER A 69 -0.22 -8.94 11.34
N GLN A 70 -1.30 -9.21 12.09
CA GLN A 70 -2.00 -8.22 12.91
C GLN A 70 -1.88 -8.55 14.40
N VAL A 71 -1.08 -9.55 14.75
CA VAL A 71 -0.92 -10.01 16.13
C VAL A 71 0.54 -9.95 16.57
N GLY A 72 1.29 -9.01 16.00
CA GLY A 72 2.68 -8.80 16.37
C GLY A 72 2.82 -8.22 17.77
N ARG A 73 4.01 -8.37 18.33
CA ARG A 73 4.36 -7.82 19.63
C ARG A 73 5.62 -6.99 19.52
N LEU A 74 5.59 -5.81 20.13
CA LEU A 74 6.77 -4.94 20.20
C LEU A 74 6.99 -4.53 21.65
N PRO A 75 8.27 -4.49 22.11
CA PRO A 75 8.57 -4.00 23.44
C PRO A 75 8.01 -2.60 23.64
N GLY A 76 7.38 -2.36 24.79
CA GLY A 76 6.81 -1.06 25.12
C GLY A 76 5.40 -0.84 24.65
N ILE A 77 4.83 -1.73 23.82
CA ILE A 77 3.45 -1.66 23.37
C ILE A 77 2.69 -2.84 23.93
N ARG A 78 1.58 -2.56 24.63
CA ARG A 78 0.82 -3.60 25.34
C ARG A 78 -0.13 -4.39 24.45
N THR A 79 -0.59 -3.76 23.37
CA THR A 79 -1.54 -4.39 22.44
C THR A 79 -0.81 -5.05 21.28
N HIS A 80 -1.53 -5.87 20.53
CA HIS A 80 -1.02 -6.37 19.26
C HIS A 80 -0.79 -5.23 18.29
N VAL A 81 0.19 -5.40 17.42
CA VAL A 81 0.50 -4.45 16.35
C VAL A 81 0.55 -5.16 15.01
N ASP A 82 0.28 -4.41 13.96
CA ASP A 82 0.44 -4.91 12.60
C ASP A 82 1.93 -4.94 12.23
N LEU A 83 2.31 -5.98 11.52
CA LEU A 83 3.67 -6.14 11.03
C LEU A 83 3.65 -6.23 9.51
N ASN A 84 4.55 -5.52 8.88
CA ASN A 84 4.60 -5.40 7.42
C ASN A 84 6.02 -5.60 6.90
N TYR A 85 6.11 -6.15 5.67
CA TYR A 85 7.31 -6.06 4.86
C TYR A 85 7.12 -5.01 3.78
N PHE A 86 8.17 -4.24 3.52
CA PHE A 86 8.27 -3.49 2.28
C PHE A 86 8.93 -4.38 1.23
N MET A 87 8.28 -4.53 0.08
CA MET A 87 8.67 -5.50 -0.94
C MET A 87 9.62 -4.92 -1.99
N GLY A 88 10.05 -3.68 -1.82
CA GLY A 88 11.01 -3.03 -2.72
C GLY A 88 12.38 -2.86 -2.08
N GLY A 89 13.27 -2.17 -2.77
CA GLY A 89 14.59 -1.81 -2.24
C GLY A 89 14.58 -0.46 -1.52
N ASP A 90 15.75 -0.06 -1.03
CA ASP A 90 15.88 1.20 -0.28
C ASP A 90 15.51 2.43 -1.12
N ILE A 91 15.84 2.40 -2.41
CA ILE A 91 15.52 3.52 -3.31
C ILE A 91 14.02 3.64 -3.48
N GLU A 92 13.33 2.53 -3.66
CA GLU A 92 11.86 2.53 -3.77
C GLU A 92 11.22 2.96 -2.46
N MET A 93 11.77 2.58 -1.30
CA MET A 93 11.28 3.06 -0.01
C MET A 93 11.38 4.57 0.07
N LEU A 94 12.50 5.14 -0.36
CA LEU A 94 12.66 6.57 -0.42
C LEU A 94 11.62 7.24 -1.32
N GLN A 95 11.20 6.58 -2.39
CA GLN A 95 10.16 7.09 -3.27
C GLN A 95 8.77 7.11 -2.62
N TYR A 96 8.52 6.27 -1.62
CA TYR A 96 7.28 6.29 -0.85
C TYR A 96 7.30 7.25 0.33
N MET A 97 8.46 7.79 0.67
CA MET A 97 8.64 8.68 1.81
C MET A 97 8.62 10.15 1.39
N CYS A 98 7.47 10.63 0.94
CA CYS A 98 7.22 12.05 0.60
C CYS A 98 8.08 12.61 -0.52
N LEU A 99 8.32 11.88 -1.56
CA LEU A 99 9.37 12.22 -2.48
C LEU A 99 8.93 12.86 -3.77
N ASN A 100 7.64 12.99 -3.96
CA ASN A 100 7.11 13.77 -5.05
C ASN A 100 6.80 15.20 -4.61
N GLU A 101 7.16 15.53 -3.38
CA GLU A 101 7.07 16.90 -2.91
C GLU A 101 8.28 17.71 -3.42
N PRO A 102 8.12 19.01 -3.60
CA PRO A 102 9.26 19.88 -3.84
C PRO A 102 10.31 19.62 -2.76
N LYS A 103 11.59 19.57 -3.16
CA LYS A 103 12.66 19.34 -2.20
C LYS A 103 12.57 20.36 -1.08
N LYS A 104 12.30 19.88 0.12
CA LYS A 104 12.32 20.74 1.31
C LYS A 104 13.77 20.87 1.77
N GLU A 105 14.12 22.09 2.16
CA GLU A 105 15.39 22.31 2.82
C GLU A 105 15.37 21.58 4.17
N PRO A 106 16.53 21.04 4.64
CA PRO A 106 16.57 20.33 5.92
C PRO A 106 15.98 21.14 7.08
N LYS A 107 16.12 22.44 7.07
CA LYS A 107 15.53 23.33 8.08
C LYS A 107 14.01 23.25 8.16
N ASP A 108 13.35 22.87 7.05
CA ASP A 108 11.90 22.77 7.03
C ASP A 108 11.42 21.53 7.77
N TRP A 109 12.28 20.54 7.92
CA TRP A 109 11.97 19.28 8.58
C TRP A 109 12.17 19.35 10.10
N ALA A 110 12.88 20.35 10.58
CA ALA A 110 13.17 20.53 11.99
C ALA A 110 12.07 21.27 12.75
N ARG A 111 11.00 21.63 12.09
CA ARG A 111 9.88 22.38 12.68
C ARG A 111 8.91 21.50 13.44
#